data_45e313216173d83ac01fbf929e31d97e
#
_entry.id   45e313216173d83ac01fbf929e31d97e
#
_cell.length_a   1.000
_cell.length_b   1.000
_cell.length_c   1.000
_cell.angle_alpha   90.00
_cell.angle_beta   90.00
_cell.angle_gamma   90.00
#
_symmetry.space_group_name_H-M   'P 1'
#
loop_
_entity.id
_entity.type
_entity.pdbx_description
1 polymer ?
#
loop_
_entity_poly.entity_id
_entity_poly.type
_entity_poly.pdbx_seq_one_letter_code
_entity_poly.pdbx_strand_id
1 'polypeptide(L)'
;MKLAIVGAGFSGLSAAWHLLQYPNVHVTLYDAHPIGQSTSGMAAGLLHPYAGLHAKKNWRGDEGLAATLPLLEIASKTYGQPVYRHTGLLRVAFNPQAEEDFRLTAEKHPDVEWIPDCQTKIPALASHPGIFIHNAYQVFGSHYLQGLWQMCAGERCHFVQKMVAPATLLQDYDCVVAATGGQTPYLSRVKGQLLQVSWPKDISPLLYPLSSQQYIVMDWDDKSCFVGGTYERLVFDENPDRERAVEELWPKALELFPPLVEGKILQVKVGIRSTTPNHIPFLEETAPRFFTLAGMGSKGLLYSSLYAKELALRIAQRF
;
A
#
# COMPACT_ATOMS: atom_id res chain seq x y z
N MET A 1 0.82 -23.50 -19.72
CA MET A 1 1.52 -22.22 -19.91
C MET A 1 2.40 -21.95 -18.69
N LYS A 2 3.68 -21.70 -18.91
CA LYS A 2 4.67 -21.38 -17.86
C LYS A 2 4.89 -19.86 -17.80
N LEU A 3 4.63 -19.24 -16.68
CA LEU A 3 4.84 -17.79 -16.48
C LEU A 3 5.91 -17.54 -15.42
N ALA A 4 6.74 -16.53 -15.68
CA ALA A 4 7.59 -15.94 -14.65
C ALA A 4 6.98 -14.59 -14.20
N ILE A 5 6.91 -14.37 -12.91
CA ILE A 5 6.56 -13.06 -12.32
C ILE A 5 7.77 -12.60 -11.51
N VAL A 6 8.28 -11.41 -11.79
CA VAL A 6 9.42 -10.83 -11.07
C VAL A 6 8.92 -9.70 -10.18
N GLY A 7 9.05 -9.87 -8.86
CA GLY A 7 8.53 -9.04 -7.80
C GLY A 7 7.40 -9.72 -7.04
N ALA A 8 7.60 -9.96 -5.74
CA ALA A 8 6.65 -10.61 -4.82
C ALA A 8 5.95 -9.60 -3.88
N GLY A 9 5.79 -8.35 -4.33
CA GLY A 9 4.99 -7.33 -3.65
C GLY A 9 3.49 -7.48 -3.96
N PHE A 10 2.69 -6.47 -3.59
CA PHE A 10 1.24 -6.48 -3.81
C PHE A 10 0.86 -6.80 -5.27
N SER A 11 1.53 -6.20 -6.24
CA SER A 11 1.23 -6.42 -7.67
C SER A 11 1.55 -7.82 -8.14
N GLY A 12 2.74 -8.34 -7.81
CA GLY A 12 3.17 -9.66 -8.28
C GLY A 12 2.39 -10.81 -7.65
N LEU A 13 2.13 -10.76 -6.34
CA LEU A 13 1.32 -11.78 -5.66
C LEU A 13 -0.15 -11.73 -6.09
N SER A 14 -0.72 -10.53 -6.28
CA SER A 14 -2.07 -10.42 -6.86
C SER A 14 -2.12 -10.97 -8.29
N ALA A 15 -1.09 -10.71 -9.10
CA ALA A 15 -1.00 -11.27 -10.45
C ALA A 15 -0.90 -12.80 -10.42
N ALA A 16 -0.06 -13.36 -9.55
CA ALA A 16 0.03 -14.82 -9.36
C ALA A 16 -1.32 -15.41 -9.01
N TRP A 17 -2.03 -14.83 -8.03
CA TRP A 17 -3.36 -15.29 -7.64
C TRP A 17 -4.36 -15.31 -8.79
N HIS A 18 -4.51 -14.20 -9.52
CA HIS A 18 -5.47 -14.12 -10.62
C HIS A 18 -5.11 -15.04 -11.80
N LEU A 19 -3.82 -15.20 -12.11
CA LEU A 19 -3.36 -16.11 -13.14
C LEU A 19 -3.59 -17.59 -12.79
N LEU A 20 -3.44 -17.96 -11.52
CA LEU A 20 -3.67 -19.33 -11.05
C LEU A 20 -5.15 -19.76 -11.06
N GLN A 21 -6.08 -18.83 -11.29
CA GLN A 21 -7.50 -19.17 -11.53
C GLN A 21 -7.68 -19.90 -12.88
N TYR A 22 -6.69 -19.84 -13.77
CA TYR A 22 -6.68 -20.59 -15.04
C TYR A 22 -5.96 -21.94 -14.85
N PRO A 23 -6.60 -23.08 -15.15
CA PRO A 23 -6.13 -24.41 -14.73
C PRO A 23 -4.77 -24.82 -15.31
N ASN A 24 -4.44 -24.35 -16.52
CA ASN A 24 -3.21 -24.71 -17.23
C ASN A 24 -2.05 -23.71 -17.02
N VAL A 25 -2.18 -22.82 -16.04
CA VAL A 25 -1.16 -21.83 -15.72
C VAL A 25 -0.26 -22.33 -14.59
N HIS A 26 1.04 -22.25 -14.81
CA HIS A 26 2.09 -22.48 -13.83
C HIS A 26 2.90 -21.21 -13.66
N VAL A 27 3.13 -20.80 -12.42
CA VAL A 27 3.82 -19.55 -12.08
C VAL A 27 5.11 -19.83 -11.32
N THR A 28 6.20 -19.21 -11.74
CA THR A 28 7.39 -19.06 -10.91
C THR A 28 7.52 -17.60 -10.51
N LEU A 29 7.44 -17.35 -9.22
CA LEU A 29 7.53 -15.99 -8.64
C LEU A 29 8.97 -15.76 -8.17
N TYR A 30 9.61 -14.69 -8.63
CA TYR A 30 10.97 -14.28 -8.26
C TYR A 30 10.95 -12.98 -7.44
N ASP A 31 11.74 -12.92 -6.38
CA ASP A 31 12.06 -11.68 -5.67
C ASP A 31 13.47 -11.79 -5.05
N ALA A 32 14.14 -10.67 -4.89
CA ALA A 32 15.43 -10.62 -4.18
C ALA A 32 15.25 -10.80 -2.67
N HIS A 33 14.10 -10.43 -2.14
CA HIS A 33 13.76 -10.45 -0.71
C HIS A 33 12.77 -11.57 -0.38
N PRO A 34 12.76 -12.04 0.86
CA PRO A 34 11.69 -12.91 1.36
C PRO A 34 10.33 -12.25 1.23
N ILE A 35 9.27 -13.06 1.11
CA ILE A 35 7.89 -12.57 1.04
C ILE A 35 7.57 -11.67 2.25
N GLY A 36 7.03 -10.48 1.97
CA GLY A 36 6.65 -9.51 3.01
C GLY A 36 7.78 -8.60 3.50
N GLN A 37 9.00 -8.73 2.98
CA GLN A 37 10.16 -7.90 3.38
C GLN A 37 10.55 -6.83 2.34
N SER A 38 9.81 -6.72 1.25
CA SER A 38 9.99 -5.65 0.25
C SER A 38 9.23 -4.37 0.65
N THR A 39 9.33 -3.32 -0.17
CA THR A 39 8.61 -2.03 -0.01
C THR A 39 7.11 -2.21 0.32
N SER A 40 6.45 -3.20 -0.29
CA SER A 40 5.03 -3.48 -0.04
C SER A 40 4.76 -3.95 1.39
N GLY A 41 5.64 -4.76 1.97
CA GLY A 41 5.51 -5.24 3.36
C GLY A 41 5.82 -4.17 4.41
N MET A 42 6.54 -3.11 4.02
CA MET A 42 6.87 -1.98 4.90
C MET A 42 5.81 -0.87 4.86
N ALA A 43 4.80 -0.96 4.00
CA ALA A 43 3.75 0.03 3.89
C ALA A 43 2.93 0.14 5.18
N ALA A 44 2.54 1.35 5.58
CA ALA A 44 1.68 1.56 6.75
C ALA A 44 0.26 0.99 6.59
N GLY A 45 -0.13 0.66 5.36
CA GLY A 45 -1.31 -0.16 5.11
C GLY A 45 -2.64 0.57 5.03
N LEU A 46 -2.68 1.85 4.68
CA LEU A 46 -3.94 2.55 4.42
C LEU A 46 -4.52 2.16 3.06
N LEU A 47 -5.74 1.63 3.07
CA LEU A 47 -6.50 1.28 1.88
C LEU A 47 -7.84 2.03 1.88
N HIS A 48 -7.99 3.00 1.01
CA HIS A 48 -9.20 3.77 0.78
C HIS A 48 -9.16 4.50 -0.56
N PRO A 49 -10.30 4.89 -1.16
CA PRO A 49 -10.31 5.52 -2.48
C PRO A 49 -10.04 7.03 -2.49
N TYR A 50 -9.68 7.64 -1.36
CA TYR A 50 -9.49 9.09 -1.23
C TYR A 50 -8.04 9.47 -0.89
N ALA A 51 -7.07 8.73 -1.41
CA ALA A 51 -5.64 9.01 -1.16
C ALA A 51 -5.19 10.29 -1.87
N GLY A 52 -4.34 11.07 -1.19
CA GLY A 52 -3.84 12.36 -1.67
C GLY A 52 -4.27 13.53 -0.78
N LEU A 53 -3.60 14.68 -0.92
CA LEU A 53 -3.78 15.84 -0.03
C LEU A 53 -5.22 16.36 -0.01
N HIS A 54 -5.85 16.43 -1.18
CA HIS A 54 -7.18 17.01 -1.37
C HIS A 54 -8.34 16.07 -1.06
N ALA A 55 -8.09 14.86 -0.59
CA ALA A 55 -9.08 13.81 -0.35
C ALA A 55 -10.04 13.55 -1.53
N LYS A 56 -9.67 13.90 -2.75
CA LYS A 56 -10.48 13.62 -3.94
C LYS A 56 -10.53 12.11 -4.19
N LYS A 57 -11.71 11.62 -4.62
CA LYS A 57 -11.84 10.21 -4.99
C LYS A 57 -10.87 9.88 -6.13
N ASN A 58 -10.06 8.87 -5.94
CA ASN A 58 -9.06 8.44 -6.92
C ASN A 58 -9.75 7.80 -8.13
N TRP A 59 -9.13 7.94 -9.30
CA TRP A 59 -9.59 7.31 -10.53
C TRP A 59 -9.76 5.80 -10.35
N ARG A 60 -10.93 5.27 -10.70
CA ARG A 60 -11.32 3.86 -10.45
C ARG A 60 -11.13 3.39 -8.99
N GLY A 61 -11.21 4.29 -8.02
CA GLY A 61 -10.93 3.97 -6.61
C GLY A 61 -11.88 2.94 -6.04
N ASP A 62 -13.17 3.02 -6.35
CA ASP A 62 -14.18 2.06 -5.90
C ASP A 62 -13.94 0.67 -6.52
N GLU A 63 -13.56 0.60 -7.80
CA GLU A 63 -13.20 -0.66 -8.47
C GLU A 63 -11.94 -1.29 -7.83
N GLY A 64 -10.93 -0.46 -7.53
CA GLY A 64 -9.71 -0.90 -6.85
C GLY A 64 -10.01 -1.49 -5.47
N LEU A 65 -10.84 -0.81 -4.69
CA LEU A 65 -11.28 -1.30 -3.39
C LEU A 65 -12.06 -2.61 -3.52
N ALA A 66 -13.05 -2.68 -4.42
CA ALA A 66 -13.85 -3.87 -4.67
C ALA A 66 -13.01 -5.07 -5.15
N ALA A 67 -11.93 -4.83 -5.91
CA ALA A 67 -11.02 -5.88 -6.34
C ALA A 67 -10.10 -6.38 -5.22
N THR A 68 -9.77 -5.53 -4.24
CA THR A 68 -8.80 -5.86 -3.19
C THR A 68 -9.44 -6.56 -1.99
N LEU A 69 -10.66 -6.17 -1.61
CA LEU A 69 -11.35 -6.71 -0.43
C LEU A 69 -11.49 -8.25 -0.44
N PRO A 70 -11.90 -8.91 -1.54
CA PRO A 70 -11.97 -10.37 -1.56
C PRO A 70 -10.62 -11.05 -1.32
N LEU A 71 -9.51 -10.45 -1.82
CA LEU A 71 -8.17 -10.98 -1.59
C LEU A 71 -7.75 -10.86 -0.12
N LEU A 72 -8.12 -9.75 0.54
CA LEU A 72 -7.87 -9.57 1.97
C LEU A 72 -8.61 -10.61 2.82
N GLU A 73 -9.87 -10.88 2.49
CA GLU A 73 -10.68 -11.89 3.19
C GLU A 73 -10.09 -13.29 3.06
N ILE A 74 -9.74 -13.70 1.82
CA ILE A 74 -9.17 -15.01 1.57
C ILE A 74 -7.78 -15.11 2.22
N ALA A 75 -6.93 -14.07 2.09
CA ALA A 75 -5.62 -14.03 2.73
C ALA A 75 -5.71 -14.13 4.25
N SER A 76 -6.69 -13.48 4.89
CA SER A 76 -6.92 -13.59 6.34
C SER A 76 -7.27 -15.03 6.74
N LYS A 77 -8.16 -15.68 5.99
CA LYS A 77 -8.54 -17.08 6.24
C LYS A 77 -7.35 -18.04 6.10
N THR A 78 -6.55 -17.82 5.06
CA THR A 78 -5.39 -18.70 4.77
C THR A 78 -4.24 -18.46 5.75
N TYR A 79 -3.97 -17.20 6.11
CA TYR A 79 -2.93 -16.85 7.08
C TYR A 79 -3.29 -17.26 8.53
N GLY A 80 -4.58 -17.48 8.80
CA GLY A 80 -5.09 -17.88 10.12
C GLY A 80 -5.24 -16.72 11.11
N GLN A 81 -5.00 -15.50 10.68
CA GLN A 81 -5.18 -14.26 11.47
C GLN A 81 -5.69 -13.13 10.55
N PRO A 82 -6.39 -12.13 11.09
CA PRO A 82 -6.78 -10.96 10.29
C PRO A 82 -5.56 -10.27 9.70
N VAL A 83 -5.53 -10.09 8.39
CA VAL A 83 -4.50 -9.32 7.69
C VAL A 83 -4.93 -7.87 7.46
N TYR A 84 -6.14 -7.50 7.88
CA TYR A 84 -6.68 -6.16 7.80
C TYR A 84 -7.73 -5.90 8.89
N ARG A 85 -8.03 -4.62 9.12
CA ARG A 85 -9.15 -4.15 9.95
C ARG A 85 -9.99 -3.14 9.14
N HIS A 86 -11.31 -3.24 9.20
CA HIS A 86 -12.21 -2.21 8.71
C HIS A 86 -12.42 -1.20 9.84
N THR A 87 -11.68 -0.10 9.82
CA THR A 87 -11.64 0.87 10.93
C THR A 87 -12.25 2.21 10.57
N GLY A 88 -12.39 2.54 9.29
CA GLY A 88 -12.50 3.92 8.85
C GLY A 88 -11.15 4.64 8.93
N LEU A 89 -11.17 5.95 8.64
CA LEU A 89 -9.99 6.82 8.67
C LEU A 89 -10.44 8.24 9.02
N LEU A 90 -9.87 8.82 10.08
CA LEU A 90 -10.06 10.24 10.41
C LEU A 90 -8.96 11.08 9.75
N ARG A 91 -9.37 12.05 8.92
CA ARG A 91 -8.45 13.02 8.31
C ARG A 91 -8.69 14.40 8.88
N VAL A 92 -7.64 15.01 9.44
CA VAL A 92 -7.68 16.31 10.11
C VAL A 92 -7.21 17.40 9.14
N ALA A 93 -7.95 18.50 9.07
CA ALA A 93 -7.62 19.66 8.24
C ALA A 93 -6.87 20.72 9.07
N PHE A 94 -5.59 20.93 8.80
CA PHE A 94 -4.75 21.90 9.52
C PHE A 94 -4.67 23.27 8.81
N ASN A 95 -5.33 23.44 7.70
CA ASN A 95 -5.34 24.72 6.97
C ASN A 95 -6.66 24.91 6.21
N PRO A 96 -7.03 26.15 5.85
CA PRO A 96 -8.31 26.47 5.20
C PRO A 96 -8.52 25.74 3.85
N GLN A 97 -7.45 25.49 3.09
CA GLN A 97 -7.57 24.77 1.83
C GLN A 97 -7.95 23.31 2.04
N ALA A 98 -7.33 22.64 3.02
CA ALA A 98 -7.68 21.26 3.37
C ALA A 98 -9.11 21.17 3.91
N GLU A 99 -9.54 22.14 4.71
CA GLU A 99 -10.93 22.23 5.22
C GLU A 99 -11.94 22.31 4.08
N GLU A 100 -11.75 23.20 3.12
CA GLU A 100 -12.63 23.36 1.97
C GLU A 100 -12.65 22.09 1.09
N ASP A 101 -11.48 21.54 0.77
CA ASP A 101 -11.38 20.31 -0.02
C ASP A 101 -12.10 19.13 0.66
N PHE A 102 -12.00 19.01 1.98
CA PHE A 102 -12.61 17.94 2.76
C PHE A 102 -14.12 18.11 2.84
N ARG A 103 -14.61 19.34 3.05
CA ARG A 103 -16.03 19.65 3.05
C ARG A 103 -16.67 19.32 1.72
N LEU A 104 -16.07 19.75 0.61
CA LEU A 104 -16.52 19.43 -0.75
C LEU A 104 -16.51 17.91 -1.03
N THR A 105 -15.58 17.17 -0.43
CA THR A 105 -15.54 15.70 -0.58
C THR A 105 -16.68 15.05 0.19
N ALA A 106 -16.94 15.48 1.42
CA ALA A 106 -18.04 14.96 2.23
C ALA A 106 -19.44 15.26 1.61
N GLU A 107 -19.60 16.44 1.01
CA GLU A 107 -20.82 16.81 0.30
C GLU A 107 -21.11 15.90 -0.93
N LYS A 108 -20.05 15.43 -1.60
CA LYS A 108 -20.15 14.64 -2.84
C LYS A 108 -20.24 13.13 -2.61
N HIS A 109 -19.80 12.64 -1.48
CA HIS A 109 -19.60 11.21 -1.26
C HIS A 109 -20.22 10.75 0.05
N PRO A 110 -21.27 9.91 0.02
CA PRO A 110 -22.03 9.49 1.22
C PRO A 110 -21.23 8.61 2.18
N ASP A 111 -20.09 8.06 1.75
CA ASP A 111 -19.16 7.29 2.57
C ASP A 111 -18.10 8.17 3.26
N VAL A 112 -18.23 9.50 3.14
CA VAL A 112 -17.35 10.49 3.80
C VAL A 112 -18.21 11.43 4.65
N GLU A 113 -17.97 11.41 5.96
CA GLU A 113 -18.67 12.25 6.95
C GLU A 113 -17.85 13.51 7.23
N TRP A 114 -18.48 14.70 7.19
CA TRP A 114 -17.86 15.93 7.66
C TRP A 114 -17.85 15.98 9.19
N ILE A 115 -16.69 16.28 9.77
CA ILE A 115 -16.47 16.39 11.22
C ILE A 115 -16.09 17.85 11.53
N PRO A 116 -16.98 18.66 12.11
CA PRO A 116 -16.69 20.06 12.45
C PRO A 116 -15.55 20.22 13.47
N ASP A 117 -15.41 19.27 14.38
CA ASP A 117 -14.34 19.21 15.36
C ASP A 117 -13.92 17.75 15.62
N CYS A 118 -12.69 17.42 15.21
CA CYS A 118 -12.13 16.08 15.36
C CYS A 118 -11.95 15.62 16.82
N GLN A 119 -11.96 16.54 17.80
CA GLN A 119 -11.99 16.20 19.24
C GLN A 119 -13.22 15.38 19.61
N THR A 120 -14.32 15.52 18.89
CA THR A 120 -15.54 14.71 19.13
C THR A 120 -15.32 13.22 18.84
N LYS A 121 -14.37 12.90 17.98
CA LYS A 121 -13.98 11.51 17.67
C LYS A 121 -12.81 11.04 18.55
N ILE A 122 -11.83 11.90 18.78
CA ILE A 122 -10.64 11.62 19.62
C ILE A 122 -10.34 12.85 20.47
N PRO A 123 -10.67 12.85 21.77
CA PRO A 123 -10.49 14.00 22.65
C PRO A 123 -9.04 14.50 22.78
N ALA A 124 -8.06 13.65 22.49
CA ALA A 124 -6.64 14.00 22.57
C ALA A 124 -6.11 14.78 21.36
N LEU A 125 -6.93 14.98 20.32
CA LEU A 125 -6.56 15.82 19.16
C LEU A 125 -6.70 17.30 19.51
N ALA A 126 -5.99 18.16 18.77
CA ALA A 126 -6.30 19.58 18.74
C ALA A 126 -7.66 19.81 18.06
N SER A 127 -8.35 20.93 18.44
CA SER A 127 -9.63 21.30 17.82
C SER A 127 -9.42 21.76 16.39
N HIS A 128 -9.71 20.88 15.45
CA HIS A 128 -9.67 21.11 14.01
C HIS A 128 -10.81 20.37 13.33
N PRO A 129 -11.35 20.91 12.24
CA PRO A 129 -12.30 20.18 11.41
C PRO A 129 -11.60 19.04 10.62
N GLY A 130 -12.42 18.16 10.07
CA GLY A 130 -11.91 17.06 9.27
C GLY A 130 -12.99 16.25 8.57
N ILE A 131 -12.62 15.10 8.10
CA ILE A 131 -13.54 14.11 7.55
C ILE A 131 -13.26 12.73 8.13
N PHE A 132 -14.34 11.96 8.25
CA PHE A 132 -14.26 10.54 8.54
C PHE A 132 -14.65 9.74 7.30
N ILE A 133 -13.72 8.92 6.80
CA ILE A 133 -13.92 8.06 5.63
C ILE A 133 -14.32 6.69 6.15
N HIS A 134 -15.60 6.31 5.96
CA HIS A 134 -16.15 5.05 6.45
C HIS A 134 -15.55 3.84 5.71
N ASN A 135 -15.41 3.92 4.37
CA ASN A 135 -14.83 2.86 3.54
C ASN A 135 -13.30 2.92 3.50
N ALA A 136 -12.68 2.91 4.68
CA ALA A 136 -11.24 2.85 4.85
C ALA A 136 -10.84 1.63 5.70
N TYR A 137 -9.72 1.03 5.32
CA TYR A 137 -9.21 -0.20 5.90
C TYR A 137 -7.74 -0.02 6.26
N GLN A 138 -7.36 -0.58 7.38
CA GLN A 138 -5.97 -0.77 7.75
C GLN A 138 -5.54 -2.18 7.34
N VAL A 139 -4.49 -2.30 6.53
CA VAL A 139 -3.96 -3.57 6.03
C VAL A 139 -2.57 -3.80 6.60
N PHE A 140 -2.33 -4.94 7.22
CA PHE A 140 -1.02 -5.33 7.73
C PHE A 140 -0.20 -5.92 6.58
N GLY A 141 0.57 -5.06 5.91
CA GLY A 141 1.20 -5.35 4.62
C GLY A 141 1.99 -6.66 4.58
N SER A 142 2.84 -6.92 5.57
CA SER A 142 3.62 -8.16 5.65
C SER A 142 2.74 -9.40 5.81
N HIS A 143 1.72 -9.36 6.71
CA HIS A 143 0.78 -10.46 6.92
C HIS A 143 -0.07 -10.72 5.67
N TYR A 144 -0.54 -9.65 5.02
CA TYR A 144 -1.30 -9.77 3.77
C TYR A 144 -0.48 -10.45 2.66
N LEU A 145 0.79 -10.05 2.48
CA LEU A 145 1.67 -10.68 1.50
C LEU A 145 1.94 -12.16 1.83
N GLN A 146 2.13 -12.49 3.10
CA GLN A 146 2.27 -13.89 3.54
C GLN A 146 0.99 -14.69 3.26
N GLY A 147 -0.18 -14.14 3.57
CA GLY A 147 -1.46 -14.78 3.27
C GLY A 147 -1.68 -14.97 1.77
N LEU A 148 -1.39 -13.95 0.94
CA LEU A 148 -1.44 -14.07 -0.52
C LEU A 148 -0.49 -15.15 -1.04
N TRP A 149 0.71 -15.23 -0.51
CA TRP A 149 1.66 -16.26 -0.90
C TRP A 149 1.14 -17.65 -0.55
N GLN A 150 0.66 -17.85 0.67
CA GLN A 150 0.09 -19.15 1.10
C GLN A 150 -1.09 -19.58 0.23
N MET A 151 -1.89 -18.64 -0.30
CA MET A 151 -2.96 -18.93 -1.25
C MET A 151 -2.43 -19.40 -2.61
N CYS A 152 -1.27 -18.90 -3.03
CA CYS A 152 -0.69 -19.21 -4.34
C CYS A 152 0.21 -20.45 -4.30
N ALA A 153 0.91 -20.69 -3.17
CA ALA A 153 1.91 -21.73 -3.04
C ALA A 153 1.33 -23.14 -3.26
N GLY A 154 2.01 -23.94 -4.07
CA GLY A 154 1.58 -25.31 -4.38
C GLY A 154 2.22 -25.82 -5.68
N GLU A 155 1.71 -26.94 -6.20
CA GLU A 155 2.27 -27.59 -7.40
C GLU A 155 2.37 -26.70 -8.63
N ARG A 156 1.48 -25.70 -8.75
CA ARG A 156 1.44 -24.78 -9.90
C ARG A 156 2.10 -23.42 -9.62
N CYS A 157 2.58 -23.15 -8.40
CA CYS A 157 3.20 -21.89 -8.05
C CYS A 157 4.37 -22.08 -7.08
N HIS A 158 5.56 -21.66 -7.51
CA HIS A 158 6.78 -21.73 -6.73
C HIS A 158 7.41 -20.37 -6.55
N PHE A 159 7.99 -20.12 -5.37
CA PHE A 159 8.77 -18.92 -5.07
C PHE A 159 10.26 -19.23 -5.14
N VAL A 160 11.01 -18.38 -5.82
CA VAL A 160 12.46 -18.43 -5.91
C VAL A 160 13.02 -17.10 -5.42
N GLN A 161 13.66 -17.13 -4.25
CA GLN A 161 14.33 -15.96 -3.71
C GLN A 161 15.64 -15.71 -4.49
N LYS A 162 15.54 -14.88 -5.52
CA LYS A 162 16.68 -14.55 -6.39
C LYS A 162 16.43 -13.22 -7.10
N MET A 163 17.45 -12.38 -7.15
CA MET A 163 17.45 -11.23 -8.05
C MET A 163 17.67 -11.70 -9.47
N VAL A 164 16.75 -11.38 -10.36
CA VAL A 164 16.81 -11.73 -11.78
C VAL A 164 16.46 -10.53 -12.64
N ALA A 165 17.05 -10.44 -13.82
CA ALA A 165 16.64 -9.47 -14.83
C ALA A 165 15.41 -10.05 -15.57
N PRO A 166 14.22 -9.41 -15.51
CA PRO A 166 12.99 -10.02 -16.03
C PRO A 166 13.10 -10.45 -17.50
N ALA A 167 13.75 -9.64 -18.35
CA ALA A 167 13.86 -9.93 -19.80
C ALA A 167 14.61 -11.22 -20.11
N THR A 168 15.55 -11.66 -19.28
CA THR A 168 16.32 -12.90 -19.51
C THR A 168 15.45 -14.16 -19.38
N LEU A 169 14.32 -14.06 -18.68
CA LEU A 169 13.42 -15.19 -18.43
C LEU A 169 12.57 -15.58 -19.64
N LEU A 170 12.48 -14.74 -20.68
CA LEU A 170 11.73 -15.06 -21.92
C LEU A 170 12.25 -16.28 -22.68
N GLN A 171 13.46 -16.74 -22.38
CA GLN A 171 14.03 -17.95 -22.95
C GLN A 171 13.42 -19.24 -22.36
N ASP A 172 12.98 -19.19 -21.10
CA ASP A 172 12.55 -20.36 -20.33
C ASP A 172 11.04 -20.37 -20.06
N TYR A 173 10.35 -19.23 -20.28
CA TYR A 173 8.94 -19.03 -19.98
C TYR A 173 8.13 -18.59 -21.20
N ASP A 174 6.87 -19.02 -21.23
CA ASP A 174 5.93 -18.64 -22.29
C ASP A 174 5.57 -17.15 -22.19
N CYS A 175 5.54 -16.60 -20.98
CA CYS A 175 5.25 -15.19 -20.70
C CYS A 175 5.98 -14.73 -19.43
N VAL A 176 6.37 -13.47 -19.40
CA VAL A 176 7.04 -12.83 -18.26
C VAL A 176 6.27 -11.60 -17.81
N VAL A 177 6.08 -11.45 -16.51
CA VAL A 177 5.47 -10.28 -15.88
C VAL A 177 6.51 -9.59 -14.99
N ALA A 178 6.88 -8.37 -15.34
CA ALA A 178 7.72 -7.51 -14.50
C ALA A 178 6.83 -6.69 -13.54
N ALA A 179 6.80 -7.09 -12.26
CA ALA A 179 6.10 -6.42 -11.17
C ALA A 179 7.10 -5.86 -10.13
N THR A 180 8.26 -5.38 -10.58
CA THR A 180 9.44 -5.01 -9.79
C THR A 180 9.34 -3.67 -9.08
N GLY A 181 8.18 -3.05 -9.08
CA GLY A 181 7.90 -1.82 -8.32
C GLY A 181 8.56 -0.55 -8.85
N GLY A 182 9.39 -0.58 -9.91
CA GLY A 182 9.92 0.68 -10.40
C GLY A 182 11.25 0.65 -11.13
N GLN A 183 11.66 -0.51 -11.55
CA GLN A 183 12.87 -0.63 -12.41
C GLN A 183 12.52 -0.48 -13.89
N THR A 184 11.70 0.53 -14.23
CA THR A 184 11.39 0.84 -15.63
C THR A 184 11.77 2.28 -15.95
N PRO A 185 12.27 2.59 -17.15
CA PRO A 185 12.75 3.94 -17.51
C PRO A 185 11.64 5.01 -17.56
N TYR A 186 10.37 4.63 -17.56
CA TYR A 186 9.23 5.55 -17.67
C TYR A 186 8.62 5.96 -16.34
N LEU A 187 9.17 5.51 -15.21
CA LEU A 187 8.61 5.74 -13.87
C LEU A 187 9.52 6.61 -13.03
N SER A 188 8.91 7.59 -12.37
CA SER A 188 9.59 8.36 -11.33
C SER A 188 9.68 7.53 -10.05
N ARG A 189 10.85 7.46 -9.46
CA ARG A 189 11.10 6.81 -8.17
C ARG A 189 11.01 7.84 -7.06
N VAL A 190 10.39 7.46 -5.96
CA VAL A 190 10.24 8.31 -4.77
C VAL A 190 10.56 7.48 -3.54
N LYS A 191 11.59 7.86 -2.82
CA LYS A 191 11.91 7.28 -1.51
C LYS A 191 10.89 7.78 -0.49
N GLY A 192 10.39 6.87 0.30
CA GLY A 192 9.52 7.19 1.43
C GLY A 192 10.04 6.53 2.68
N GLN A 193 10.15 7.30 3.75
CA GLN A 193 10.52 6.82 5.07
C GLN A 193 9.34 6.92 6.01
N LEU A 194 9.27 6.03 6.99
CA LEU A 194 8.31 6.11 8.08
C LEU A 194 8.99 5.72 9.40
N LEU A 195 8.50 6.31 10.48
CA LEU A 195 8.95 5.98 11.82
C LEU A 195 8.04 4.89 12.39
N GLN A 196 8.63 3.85 12.98
CA GLN A 196 7.90 2.98 13.90
C GLN A 196 8.14 3.50 15.32
N VAL A 197 7.05 3.77 16.03
CA VAL A 197 7.05 4.40 17.35
C VAL A 197 6.34 3.50 18.34
N SER A 198 6.89 3.28 19.54
CA SER A 198 6.18 2.55 20.58
C SER A 198 4.94 3.33 21.01
N TRP A 199 3.80 2.62 21.18
CA TRP A 199 2.60 3.29 21.67
C TRP A 199 2.74 3.61 23.16
N PRO A 200 2.31 4.82 23.62
CA PRO A 200 2.33 5.16 25.04
C PRO A 200 1.47 4.22 25.87
N LYS A 201 1.99 3.74 27.01
CA LYS A 201 1.36 2.69 27.82
C LYS A 201 0.01 3.10 28.44
N ASP A 202 -0.10 4.39 28.79
CA ASP A 202 -1.27 4.93 29.50
C ASP A 202 -2.34 5.46 28.54
N ILE A 203 -2.17 5.25 27.24
CA ILE A 203 -3.08 5.71 26.20
C ILE A 203 -3.64 4.51 25.44
N SER A 204 -4.97 4.46 25.38
CA SER A 204 -5.65 3.42 24.58
C SER A 204 -5.22 3.50 23.11
N PRO A 205 -5.02 2.36 22.44
CA PRO A 205 -4.74 2.35 21.02
C PRO A 205 -5.79 3.08 20.20
N LEU A 206 -5.37 3.71 19.11
CA LEU A 206 -6.29 4.35 18.18
C LEU A 206 -7.24 3.32 17.55
N LEU A 207 -8.53 3.60 17.61
CA LEU A 207 -9.55 2.74 16.99
C LEU A 207 -9.51 2.80 15.46
N TYR A 208 -9.02 3.90 14.91
CA TYR A 208 -8.86 4.14 13.47
C TYR A 208 -7.63 4.99 13.21
N PRO A 209 -7.00 4.83 12.04
CA PRO A 209 -5.88 5.65 11.61
C PRO A 209 -6.21 7.15 11.62
N LEU A 210 -5.19 7.95 11.88
CA LEU A 210 -5.21 9.40 11.71
C LEU A 210 -4.43 9.78 10.45
N SER A 211 -4.88 10.79 9.75
CA SER A 211 -4.16 11.37 8.62
C SER A 211 -4.36 12.89 8.53
N SER A 212 -3.32 13.57 8.08
CA SER A 212 -3.34 14.97 7.65
C SER A 212 -2.38 15.10 6.46
N GLN A 213 -1.31 15.88 6.59
CA GLN A 213 -0.17 15.84 5.66
C GLN A 213 0.63 14.54 5.77
N GLN A 214 0.54 13.88 6.90
CA GLN A 214 1.06 12.55 7.20
C GLN A 214 0.00 11.71 7.91
N TYR A 215 0.37 10.49 8.30
CA TYR A 215 -0.54 9.57 8.98
C TYR A 215 0.08 8.97 10.24
N ILE A 216 -0.78 8.57 11.18
CA ILE A 216 -0.47 7.70 12.32
C ILE A 216 -1.36 6.47 12.20
N VAL A 217 -0.76 5.30 12.11
CA VAL A 217 -1.45 4.01 11.90
C VAL A 217 -0.93 3.02 12.91
N MET A 218 -1.80 2.40 13.69
CA MET A 218 -1.39 1.36 14.65
C MET A 218 -0.75 0.18 13.94
N ASP A 219 0.21 -0.48 14.58
CA ASP A 219 0.69 -1.77 14.12
C ASP A 219 -0.32 -2.88 14.46
N TRP A 220 -0.13 -4.08 13.94
CA TRP A 220 -1.07 -5.19 14.08
C TRP A 220 -1.31 -5.62 15.54
N ASP A 221 -0.32 -5.44 16.41
CA ASP A 221 -0.34 -5.84 17.83
C ASP A 221 -0.74 -4.72 18.79
N ASP A 222 -1.05 -3.52 18.25
CA ASP A 222 -1.42 -2.31 18.99
C ASP A 222 -0.38 -1.80 20.01
N LYS A 223 0.88 -2.30 19.95
CA LYS A 223 1.99 -1.89 20.82
C LYS A 223 2.87 -0.80 20.22
N SER A 224 2.78 -0.61 18.94
CA SER A 224 3.48 0.44 18.20
C SER A 224 2.59 1.03 17.12
N CYS A 225 3.03 2.13 16.55
CA CYS A 225 2.39 2.74 15.39
C CYS A 225 3.43 3.15 14.33
N PHE A 226 2.95 3.35 13.12
CA PHE A 226 3.71 3.92 12.03
C PHE A 226 3.32 5.37 11.83
N VAL A 227 4.33 6.24 11.80
CA VAL A 227 4.21 7.66 11.46
C VAL A 227 4.84 7.86 10.09
N GLY A 228 4.10 8.38 9.15
CA GLY A 228 4.63 8.53 7.80
C GLY A 228 3.84 9.45 6.89
N GLY A 229 4.38 9.73 5.80
CA GLY A 229 5.72 9.30 5.35
C GLY A 229 6.38 10.40 4.57
N THR A 230 7.70 10.34 4.51
CA THR A 230 8.45 11.30 3.69
C THR A 230 8.16 11.09 2.19
N TYR A 231 8.46 12.11 1.40
CA TYR A 231 8.28 12.09 -0.05
C TYR A 231 9.54 12.67 -0.74
N GLU A 232 10.56 11.81 -0.87
CA GLU A 232 11.90 12.22 -1.31
C GLU A 232 12.09 11.89 -2.78
N ARG A 233 12.08 12.92 -3.60
CA ARG A 233 12.42 12.83 -5.03
C ARG A 233 13.93 12.87 -5.20
N LEU A 234 14.44 12.23 -6.25
CA LEU A 234 15.87 12.21 -6.60
C LEU A 234 16.78 11.49 -5.61
N VAL A 235 16.22 10.79 -4.61
CA VAL A 235 16.94 9.92 -3.69
C VAL A 235 16.52 8.47 -3.98
N PHE A 236 17.47 7.62 -4.35
CA PHE A 236 17.18 6.29 -4.90
C PHE A 236 17.81 5.13 -4.13
N ASP A 237 18.54 5.45 -3.06
CA ASP A 237 19.07 4.45 -2.15
C ASP A 237 17.97 3.97 -1.17
N GLU A 238 18.10 2.75 -0.69
CA GLU A 238 17.18 2.13 0.26
C GLU A 238 17.70 2.21 1.71
N ASN A 239 18.74 3.03 1.95
CA ASN A 239 19.24 3.21 3.29
C ASN A 239 18.34 4.16 4.09
N PRO A 240 18.01 3.84 5.35
CA PRO A 240 17.26 4.75 6.20
C PRO A 240 18.14 5.96 6.57
N ASP A 241 17.58 7.15 6.39
CA ASP A 241 18.08 8.40 6.91
C ASP A 241 17.26 8.79 8.15
N ARG A 242 17.74 8.35 9.32
CA ARG A 242 16.99 8.51 10.58
C ARG A 242 16.85 9.97 10.96
N GLU A 243 17.89 10.77 10.81
CA GLU A 243 17.91 12.18 11.19
C GLU A 243 16.83 12.94 10.40
N ARG A 244 16.89 12.85 9.09
CA ARG A 244 15.92 13.45 8.19
C ARG A 244 14.48 12.96 8.43
N ALA A 245 14.29 11.66 8.63
CA ALA A 245 12.96 11.12 8.87
C ALA A 245 12.36 11.65 10.18
N VAL A 246 13.17 11.77 11.23
CA VAL A 246 12.72 12.32 12.53
C VAL A 246 12.44 13.81 12.40
N GLU A 247 13.33 14.59 11.80
CA GLU A 247 13.16 16.04 11.61
C GLU A 247 11.88 16.37 10.81
N GLU A 248 11.60 15.59 9.76
CA GLU A 248 10.43 15.84 8.90
C GLU A 248 9.12 15.34 9.50
N LEU A 249 9.11 14.17 10.14
CA LEU A 249 7.87 13.49 10.53
C LEU A 249 7.47 13.72 11.98
N TRP A 250 8.44 13.77 12.90
CA TRP A 250 8.14 13.79 14.32
C TRP A 250 7.38 15.04 14.79
N PRO A 251 7.77 16.27 14.44
CA PRO A 251 7.02 17.47 14.81
C PRO A 251 5.57 17.44 14.36
N LYS A 252 5.34 17.02 13.11
CA LYS A 252 3.99 16.93 12.53
C LYS A 252 3.15 15.81 13.16
N ALA A 253 3.79 14.71 13.61
CA ALA A 253 3.11 13.66 14.34
C ALA A 253 2.61 14.16 15.70
N LEU A 254 3.43 14.95 16.41
CA LEU A 254 3.07 15.56 17.68
C LEU A 254 2.01 16.65 17.52
N GLU A 255 2.01 17.39 16.42
CA GLU A 255 0.93 18.32 16.09
C GLU A 255 -0.39 17.57 15.85
N LEU A 256 -0.34 16.44 15.11
CA LEU A 256 -1.53 15.62 14.83
C LEU A 256 -2.04 14.90 16.08
N PHE A 257 -1.15 14.32 16.89
CA PHE A 257 -1.50 13.56 18.07
C PHE A 257 -0.50 13.82 19.21
N PRO A 258 -0.67 14.89 20.00
CA PRO A 258 0.27 15.31 21.05
C PRO A 258 0.69 14.21 22.04
N PRO A 259 -0.21 13.29 22.47
CA PRO A 259 0.17 12.24 23.41
C PRO A 259 1.27 11.31 22.92
N LEU A 260 1.57 11.28 21.62
CA LEU A 260 2.63 10.45 21.05
C LEU A 260 4.03 10.85 21.55
N VAL A 261 4.18 12.02 22.18
CA VAL A 261 5.45 12.48 22.78
C VAL A 261 6.02 11.48 23.79
N GLU A 262 5.18 10.70 24.47
CA GLU A 262 5.59 9.64 25.40
C GLU A 262 6.11 8.38 24.67
N GLY A 263 5.91 8.29 23.37
CA GLY A 263 6.38 7.18 22.55
C GLY A 263 7.87 7.28 22.23
N LYS A 264 8.48 6.13 21.97
CA LYS A 264 9.90 6.04 21.57
C LYS A 264 10.02 5.62 20.12
N ILE A 265 10.84 6.32 19.35
CA ILE A 265 11.16 5.96 17.98
C ILE A 265 12.02 4.69 18.00
N LEU A 266 11.42 3.57 17.57
CA LEU A 266 12.03 2.23 17.57
C LEU A 266 12.94 2.05 16.36
N GLN A 267 12.43 2.34 15.15
CA GLN A 267 13.17 2.22 13.91
C GLN A 267 12.62 3.11 12.80
N VAL A 268 13.40 3.27 11.74
CA VAL A 268 12.98 3.89 10.48
C VAL A 268 12.85 2.80 9.43
N LYS A 269 11.71 2.75 8.75
CA LYS A 269 11.50 1.88 7.60
C LYS A 269 11.56 2.69 6.31
N VAL A 270 12.10 2.10 5.26
CA VAL A 270 12.31 2.74 3.95
C VAL A 270 11.65 1.92 2.87
N GLY A 271 11.06 2.59 1.89
CA GLY A 271 10.57 1.94 0.69
C GLY A 271 10.64 2.87 -0.52
N ILE A 272 10.98 2.32 -1.68
CA ILE A 272 10.98 3.06 -2.94
C ILE A 272 9.66 2.84 -3.64
N ARG A 273 8.90 3.92 -3.81
CA ARG A 273 7.67 3.93 -4.61
C ARG A 273 8.02 4.28 -6.05
N SER A 274 7.27 3.75 -7.00
CA SER A 274 7.33 4.19 -8.39
C SER A 274 5.98 4.74 -8.83
N THR A 275 6.01 5.85 -9.55
CA THR A 275 4.81 6.51 -10.03
C THR A 275 4.95 6.95 -11.47
N THR A 276 3.85 6.92 -12.19
CA THR A 276 3.70 7.53 -13.51
C THR A 276 3.48 9.05 -13.38
N PRO A 277 3.72 9.83 -14.41
CA PRO A 277 3.47 11.28 -14.38
C PRO A 277 2.02 11.66 -14.07
N ASN A 278 1.06 10.85 -14.52
CA ASN A 278 -0.38 11.05 -14.29
C ASN A 278 -0.93 10.32 -13.08
N HIS A 279 -0.08 9.65 -12.29
CA HIS A 279 -0.46 8.85 -11.12
C HIS A 279 -1.46 7.71 -11.39
N ILE A 280 -1.58 7.26 -12.63
CA ILE A 280 -2.35 6.09 -13.04
C ILE A 280 -1.37 4.90 -13.19
N PRO A 281 -1.68 3.72 -12.64
CA PRO A 281 -0.82 2.56 -12.79
C PRO A 281 -0.52 2.21 -14.25
N PHE A 282 0.64 1.63 -14.47
CA PHE A 282 1.12 1.22 -15.79
C PHE A 282 0.95 -0.30 -15.96
N LEU A 283 0.17 -0.70 -16.96
CA LEU A 283 -0.01 -2.10 -17.37
C LEU A 283 0.07 -2.19 -18.89
N GLU A 284 1.22 -2.61 -19.39
CA GLU A 284 1.47 -2.72 -20.82
C GLU A 284 2.25 -3.99 -21.18
N GLU A 285 2.00 -4.50 -22.38
CA GLU A 285 2.89 -5.44 -23.04
C GLU A 285 4.02 -4.66 -23.69
N THR A 286 5.13 -4.50 -22.97
CA THR A 286 6.28 -3.67 -23.39
C THR A 286 7.19 -4.36 -24.41
N ALA A 287 7.04 -5.67 -24.58
CA ALA A 287 7.62 -6.48 -25.64
C ALA A 287 6.77 -7.75 -25.84
N PRO A 288 6.87 -8.49 -26.97
CA PRO A 288 6.12 -9.73 -27.17
C PRO A 288 6.28 -10.69 -25.99
N ARG A 289 5.18 -11.10 -25.37
CA ARG A 289 5.12 -11.99 -24.19
C ARG A 289 5.75 -11.40 -22.92
N PHE A 290 5.99 -10.08 -22.88
CA PHE A 290 6.59 -9.40 -21.74
C PHE A 290 5.67 -8.26 -21.27
N PHE A 291 5.07 -8.44 -20.10
CA PHE A 291 4.17 -7.47 -19.48
C PHE A 291 4.86 -6.72 -18.35
N THR A 292 4.60 -5.44 -18.25
CA THR A 292 5.05 -4.61 -17.12
C THR A 292 3.85 -4.12 -16.33
N LEU A 293 3.83 -4.43 -15.04
CA LEU A 293 2.82 -3.99 -14.08
C LEU A 293 3.49 -3.18 -12.97
N ALA A 294 3.37 -1.85 -13.03
CA ALA A 294 4.12 -0.96 -12.16
C ALA A 294 3.45 0.42 -11.99
N GLY A 295 4.11 1.37 -11.33
CA GLY A 295 3.65 2.76 -11.24
C GLY A 295 2.51 2.99 -10.25
N MET A 296 2.32 2.10 -9.28
CA MET A 296 1.23 2.18 -8.28
C MET A 296 1.35 3.39 -7.34
N GLY A 297 2.54 3.99 -7.22
CA GLY A 297 2.81 5.10 -6.31
C GLY A 297 2.52 4.72 -4.85
N SER A 298 1.77 5.59 -4.15
CA SER A 298 1.29 5.34 -2.78
C SER A 298 0.00 4.51 -2.72
N LYS A 299 -0.53 4.07 -3.87
CA LYS A 299 -1.84 3.41 -4.00
C LYS A 299 -1.72 1.93 -4.36
N GLY A 300 -0.60 1.28 -3.98
CA GLY A 300 -0.35 -0.13 -4.26
C GLY A 300 -1.46 -1.06 -3.77
N LEU A 301 -1.92 -0.89 -2.53
CA LEU A 301 -3.05 -1.65 -1.99
C LEU A 301 -4.35 -1.44 -2.77
N LEU A 302 -4.62 -0.21 -3.22
CA LEU A 302 -5.84 0.11 -3.95
C LEU A 302 -5.88 -0.49 -5.35
N TYR A 303 -4.73 -0.49 -6.07
CA TYR A 303 -4.73 -0.80 -7.49
C TYR A 303 -4.14 -2.16 -7.87
N SER A 304 -3.31 -2.77 -7.02
CA SER A 304 -2.58 -3.98 -7.40
C SER A 304 -3.49 -5.12 -7.81
N SER A 305 -4.56 -5.39 -7.07
CA SER A 305 -5.51 -6.46 -7.40
C SER A 305 -6.32 -6.16 -8.68
N LEU A 306 -6.78 -4.91 -8.85
CA LEU A 306 -7.54 -4.49 -10.03
C LEU A 306 -6.73 -4.71 -11.32
N TYR A 307 -5.50 -4.17 -11.34
CA TYR A 307 -4.64 -4.27 -12.51
C TYR A 307 -4.08 -5.69 -12.72
N ALA A 308 -3.88 -6.45 -11.64
CA ALA A 308 -3.52 -7.87 -11.73
C ALA A 308 -4.63 -8.72 -12.36
N LYS A 309 -5.89 -8.43 -12.04
CA LYS A 309 -7.04 -9.07 -12.69
C LYS A 309 -7.11 -8.75 -14.18
N GLU A 310 -6.90 -7.48 -14.54
CA GLU A 310 -6.84 -7.08 -15.97
C GLU A 310 -5.67 -7.72 -16.71
N LEU A 311 -4.49 -7.80 -16.08
CA LEU A 311 -3.34 -8.50 -16.62
C LEU A 311 -3.67 -9.96 -16.91
N ALA A 312 -4.26 -10.66 -15.94
CA ALA A 312 -4.61 -12.07 -16.08
C ALA A 312 -5.59 -12.31 -17.24
N LEU A 313 -6.59 -11.43 -17.40
CA LEU A 313 -7.52 -11.48 -18.53
C LEU A 313 -6.80 -11.27 -19.88
N ARG A 314 -5.90 -10.26 -19.99
CA ARG A 314 -5.14 -10.01 -21.22
C ARG A 314 -4.23 -11.19 -21.60
N ILE A 315 -3.60 -11.82 -20.61
CA ILE A 315 -2.75 -13.00 -20.84
C ILE A 315 -3.62 -14.19 -21.27
N ALA A 316 -4.73 -14.47 -20.58
CA ALA A 316 -5.60 -15.60 -20.87
C ALA A 316 -6.29 -15.51 -22.26
N GLN A 317 -6.56 -14.32 -22.76
CA GLN A 317 -7.12 -14.10 -24.09
C GLN A 317 -6.12 -14.34 -25.23
N ARG A 318 -4.83 -14.37 -24.91
CA ARG A 318 -3.77 -14.47 -25.89
C ARG A 318 -3.24 -15.90 -26.06
N PHE A 319 -3.38 -16.71 -25.05
CA PHE A 319 -2.90 -18.10 -24.99
C PHE A 319 -4.05 -19.08 -24.73
#